data_5d661c089a50141f8904cbf251955538
#
_entry.id   5d661c089a50141f8904cbf251955538
#
_cell.length_a   1.000
_cell.length_b   1.000
_cell.length_c   1.000
_cell.angle_alpha   90.00
_cell.angle_beta   90.00
_cell.angle_gamma   90.00
#
_symmetry.space_group_name_H-M   'P 1'
#
loop_
_entity.id
_entity.type
_entity.pdbx_description
1 polymer ?
#
loop_
_entity_poly.entity_id
_entity_poly.type
_entity_poly.pdbx_seq_one_letter_code
_entity_poly.pdbx_strand_id
1 'polypeptide(L)'
;MSFLDALRLALQQVRAQKLKSGFSLIGVFIGVTFLIIAWSIVNGINLYMTDKFAGTLVGVNTFHLRRRPNFTPNISDSTWRAWARRPRITFSDAGAVADGITVPVITAWESTDRSTVEARGKKMLDVELIAATERYFDIKNLRITEGRAFTTQEVRSGAPVIVLGYDVAQKLFADRDPMEQRIHIGGLPYRVIGVLERQGKLLGFSLDRLVVAPALSPLQDLVNPPGVVDALIVKATTIEDMREAMSEAEGIMRGRRHLRPRQDDNFALETSEGVLTFWAGIQRILVIIGPGLVGVSLVVGGIVIMNIMLMAVAERTREIGLRKSLGARRQDILRQFLAEATAIATVGSAFGVAFGVGLSVLVNAATALPARVSPTSIVLGVIIGAGVGIVAGVYPASRAARLDPITALRQE
;
A
#
# COMPACT_ATOMS: atom_id res chain seq x y z
N MET A 1 -35.81 -20.91 -21.63
CA MET A 1 -34.65 -20.36 -22.36
C MET A 1 -33.41 -20.73 -21.59
N SER A 2 -32.40 -21.26 -22.29
CA SER A 2 -31.10 -21.48 -21.64
C SER A 2 -30.39 -20.14 -21.43
N PHE A 3 -29.46 -20.07 -20.46
CA PHE A 3 -28.65 -18.89 -20.23
C PHE A 3 -27.83 -18.48 -21.47
N LEU A 4 -27.42 -19.46 -22.27
CA LEU A 4 -26.72 -19.27 -23.55
C LEU A 4 -27.59 -18.59 -24.61
N ASP A 5 -28.90 -18.91 -24.66
CA ASP A 5 -29.84 -18.27 -25.59
C ASP A 5 -30.08 -16.80 -25.19
N ALA A 6 -30.19 -16.53 -23.88
CA ALA A 6 -30.28 -15.16 -23.36
C ALA A 6 -29.01 -14.32 -23.67
N LEU A 7 -27.85 -14.93 -23.56
CA LEU A 7 -26.57 -14.28 -23.90
C LEU A 7 -26.45 -13.97 -25.40
N ARG A 8 -26.88 -14.92 -26.27
CA ARG A 8 -26.90 -14.68 -27.73
C ARG A 8 -27.87 -13.56 -28.12
N LEU A 9 -29.05 -13.53 -27.52
CA LEU A 9 -30.04 -12.47 -27.75
C LEU A 9 -29.51 -11.11 -27.27
N ALA A 10 -28.88 -11.06 -26.08
CA ALA A 10 -28.27 -9.84 -25.57
C ALA A 10 -27.15 -9.32 -26.50
N LEU A 11 -26.28 -10.20 -27.01
CA LEU A 11 -25.23 -9.83 -27.96
C LEU A 11 -25.80 -9.33 -29.27
N GLN A 12 -26.88 -9.94 -29.80
CA GLN A 12 -27.58 -9.46 -31.01
C GLN A 12 -28.22 -8.09 -30.80
N GLN A 13 -28.79 -7.84 -29.60
CA GLN A 13 -29.41 -6.58 -29.25
C GLN A 13 -28.36 -5.46 -29.08
N VAL A 14 -27.20 -5.77 -28.45
CA VAL A 14 -26.05 -4.84 -28.37
C VAL A 14 -25.61 -4.42 -29.76
N ARG A 15 -25.60 -5.34 -30.76
CA ARG A 15 -25.27 -5.04 -32.14
C ARG A 15 -26.34 -4.23 -32.87
N ALA A 16 -27.62 -4.45 -32.56
CA ALA A 16 -28.73 -3.74 -33.23
C ALA A 16 -28.90 -2.30 -32.75
N GLN A 17 -28.65 -2.02 -31.46
CA GLN A 17 -28.81 -0.69 -30.85
C GLN A 17 -27.51 -0.23 -30.15
N LYS A 18 -26.44 -0.06 -30.95
CA LYS A 18 -25.06 0.18 -30.45
C LYS A 18 -24.95 1.33 -29.45
N LEU A 19 -25.61 2.47 -29.66
CA LEU A 19 -25.54 3.63 -28.82
C LEU A 19 -26.25 3.39 -27.46
N LYS A 20 -27.48 2.87 -27.49
CA LYS A 20 -28.25 2.63 -26.25
C LYS A 20 -27.60 1.56 -25.38
N SER A 21 -27.18 0.46 -25.99
CA SER A 21 -26.48 -0.62 -25.29
C SER A 21 -25.09 -0.18 -24.79
N GLY A 22 -24.37 0.65 -25.55
CA GLY A 22 -23.09 1.23 -25.12
C GLY A 22 -23.21 2.03 -23.82
N PHE A 23 -24.19 2.93 -23.73
CA PHE A 23 -24.42 3.70 -22.50
C PHE A 23 -24.84 2.83 -21.31
N SER A 24 -25.61 1.75 -21.56
CA SER A 24 -26.00 0.79 -20.54
C SER A 24 -24.81 0.03 -19.95
N LEU A 25 -23.89 -0.36 -20.82
CA LEU A 25 -22.69 -1.10 -20.44
C LEU A 25 -21.67 -0.22 -19.70
N ILE A 26 -21.56 1.08 -20.06
CA ILE A 26 -20.55 1.99 -19.52
C ILE A 26 -20.62 2.08 -17.98
N GLY A 27 -21.79 2.19 -17.37
CA GLY A 27 -21.94 2.34 -15.94
C GLY A 27 -21.42 1.12 -15.16
N VAL A 28 -21.83 -0.09 -15.57
CA VAL A 28 -21.36 -1.34 -14.94
C VAL A 28 -19.88 -1.58 -15.28
N PHE A 29 -19.46 -1.32 -16.51
CA PHE A 29 -18.08 -1.40 -16.96
C PHE A 29 -17.15 -0.55 -16.09
N ILE A 30 -17.48 0.74 -15.89
CA ILE A 30 -16.66 1.65 -15.06
C ILE A 30 -16.62 1.16 -13.61
N GLY A 31 -17.79 0.79 -13.05
CA GLY A 31 -17.88 0.34 -11.66
C GLY A 31 -17.05 -0.92 -11.41
N VAL A 32 -17.15 -1.92 -12.29
CA VAL A 32 -16.38 -3.17 -12.17
C VAL A 32 -14.91 -2.94 -12.46
N THR A 33 -14.54 -2.12 -13.45
CA THR A 33 -13.15 -1.75 -13.72
C THR A 33 -12.51 -1.13 -12.49
N PHE A 34 -13.18 -0.16 -11.87
CA PHE A 34 -12.67 0.50 -10.67
C PHE A 34 -12.56 -0.48 -9.49
N LEU A 35 -13.52 -1.39 -9.32
CA LEU A 35 -13.46 -2.45 -8.32
C LEU A 35 -12.20 -3.30 -8.47
N ILE A 36 -11.93 -3.79 -9.69
CA ILE A 36 -10.77 -4.65 -9.96
C ILE A 36 -9.45 -3.91 -9.67
N ILE A 37 -9.34 -2.66 -10.12
CA ILE A 37 -8.12 -1.86 -9.90
C ILE A 37 -7.91 -1.59 -8.40
N ALA A 38 -8.92 -1.09 -7.71
CA ALA A 38 -8.83 -0.77 -6.30
C ALA A 38 -8.47 -2.00 -5.45
N TRP A 39 -9.14 -3.13 -5.70
CA TRP A 39 -8.85 -4.39 -5.03
C TRP A 39 -7.45 -4.91 -5.34
N SER A 40 -7.01 -4.81 -6.60
CA SER A 40 -5.67 -5.25 -7.03
C SER A 40 -4.56 -4.43 -6.36
N ILE A 41 -4.76 -3.11 -6.20
CA ILE A 41 -3.82 -2.24 -5.51
C ILE A 41 -3.78 -2.58 -4.01
N VAL A 42 -4.93 -2.68 -3.34
CA VAL A 42 -5.00 -3.02 -1.92
C VAL A 42 -4.35 -4.38 -1.64
N ASN A 43 -4.66 -5.38 -2.45
CA ASN A 43 -4.11 -6.73 -2.31
C ASN A 43 -2.59 -6.75 -2.61
N GLY A 44 -2.16 -6.05 -3.64
CA GLY A 44 -0.75 -5.91 -4.00
C GLY A 44 0.08 -5.25 -2.90
N ILE A 45 -0.42 -4.14 -2.35
CA ILE A 45 0.23 -3.45 -1.23
C ILE A 45 0.25 -4.33 0.02
N ASN A 46 -0.84 -5.06 0.31
CA ASN A 46 -0.90 -5.95 1.47
C ASN A 46 0.18 -7.04 1.41
N LEU A 47 0.28 -7.75 0.29
CA LEU A 47 1.34 -8.76 0.09
C LEU A 47 2.73 -8.13 0.19
N TYR A 48 2.91 -6.96 -0.36
CA TYR A 48 4.18 -6.26 -0.31
C TYR A 48 4.57 -5.85 1.12
N MET A 49 3.60 -5.37 1.92
CA MET A 49 3.80 -4.99 3.32
C MET A 49 4.15 -6.18 4.20
N THR A 50 3.47 -7.33 4.01
CA THR A 50 3.75 -8.53 4.79
C THR A 50 5.06 -9.21 4.40
N ASP A 51 5.37 -9.31 3.10
CA ASP A 51 6.49 -10.10 2.62
C ASP A 51 7.83 -9.34 2.62
N LYS A 52 7.80 -8.04 2.31
CA LYS A 52 9.04 -7.26 2.13
C LYS A 52 9.22 -6.13 3.13
N PHE A 53 8.16 -5.39 3.44
CA PHE A 53 8.30 -4.13 4.17
C PHE A 53 8.65 -4.34 5.64
N ALA A 54 7.94 -5.21 6.34
CA ALA A 54 8.16 -5.46 7.76
C ALA A 54 9.56 -6.03 8.03
N GLY A 55 10.05 -6.91 7.15
CA GLY A 55 11.38 -7.49 7.27
C GLY A 55 12.54 -6.56 6.91
N THR A 56 12.32 -5.63 5.97
CA THR A 56 13.40 -4.78 5.45
C THR A 56 13.58 -3.49 6.25
N LEU A 57 12.50 -2.83 6.67
CA LEU A 57 12.61 -1.52 7.34
C LEU A 57 12.87 -1.62 8.83
N VAL A 58 12.22 -2.54 9.53
CA VAL A 58 12.37 -2.66 10.99
C VAL A 58 13.26 -3.84 11.36
N GLY A 59 13.29 -4.89 10.52
CA GLY A 59 13.95 -6.16 10.81
C GLY A 59 13.02 -7.14 11.52
N VAL A 60 13.28 -8.43 11.32
CA VAL A 60 12.58 -9.51 12.05
C VAL A 60 13.13 -9.56 13.47
N ASN A 61 12.28 -9.73 14.48
CA ASN A 61 12.64 -9.78 15.89
C ASN A 61 13.44 -8.56 16.38
N THR A 62 13.08 -7.38 15.87
CA THR A 62 13.80 -6.13 16.16
C THR A 62 12.84 -5.11 16.76
N PHE A 63 13.32 -4.37 17.76
CA PHE A 63 12.64 -3.17 18.22
C PHE A 63 13.59 -1.96 18.24
N HIS A 64 12.98 -0.78 18.16
CA HIS A 64 13.68 0.50 18.20
C HIS A 64 13.27 1.25 19.46
N LEU A 65 14.23 1.62 20.30
CA LEU A 65 14.03 2.57 21.37
C LEU A 65 14.23 3.98 20.81
N ARG A 66 13.17 4.78 20.79
CA ARG A 66 13.13 6.12 20.22
C ARG A 66 12.48 7.14 21.15
N ARG A 67 12.65 8.41 20.86
CA ARG A 67 11.95 9.49 21.58
C ARG A 67 10.43 9.41 21.38
N ARG A 68 9.99 9.10 20.16
CA ARG A 68 8.59 9.03 19.74
C ARG A 68 8.41 7.93 18.70
N PRO A 69 7.23 7.32 18.61
CA PRO A 69 6.97 6.36 17.56
C PRO A 69 6.88 7.04 16.18
N ASN A 70 7.36 6.36 15.14
CA ASN A 70 7.30 6.83 13.76
C ASN A 70 5.97 6.48 13.10
N PHE A 71 5.36 5.36 13.50
CA PHE A 71 4.16 4.81 12.88
C PHE A 71 3.00 4.82 13.88
N THR A 72 2.28 5.93 13.94
CA THR A 72 1.07 6.04 14.77
C THR A 72 -0.03 6.74 13.95
N PRO A 73 -1.17 6.08 13.70
CA PRO A 73 -2.29 6.68 13.00
C PRO A 73 -2.98 7.73 13.88
N ASN A 74 -3.53 8.77 13.25
CA ASN A 74 -4.43 9.75 13.87
C ASN A 74 -3.92 10.39 15.16
N ILE A 75 -2.73 10.97 15.12
CA ILE A 75 -2.16 11.69 16.26
C ILE A 75 -2.88 13.03 16.41
N SER A 76 -3.45 13.28 17.60
CA SER A 76 -4.00 14.61 17.93
C SER A 76 -2.87 15.64 18.10
N ASP A 77 -3.17 16.90 17.85
CA ASP A 77 -2.20 18.01 18.05
C ASP A 77 -1.68 18.07 19.50
N SER A 78 -2.49 17.69 20.48
CA SER A 78 -2.11 17.63 21.89
C SER A 78 -1.07 16.54 22.12
N THR A 79 -1.27 15.35 21.56
CA THR A 79 -0.34 14.21 21.64
C THR A 79 0.98 14.54 20.95
N TRP A 80 0.93 15.17 19.77
CA TRP A 80 2.12 15.62 19.05
C TRP A 80 2.95 16.61 19.88
N ARG A 81 2.30 17.59 20.51
CA ARG A 81 2.97 18.55 21.40
C ARG A 81 3.55 17.89 22.65
N ALA A 82 2.86 16.90 23.21
CA ALA A 82 3.38 16.13 24.35
C ALA A 82 4.63 15.34 23.95
N TRP A 83 4.62 14.68 22.80
CA TRP A 83 5.78 13.94 22.29
C TRP A 83 6.95 14.86 21.89
N ALA A 84 6.67 16.06 21.40
CA ALA A 84 7.70 17.06 21.10
C ALA A 84 8.45 17.55 22.37
N ARG A 85 7.85 17.43 23.55
CA ARG A 85 8.47 17.77 24.83
C ARG A 85 9.26 16.62 25.48
N ARG A 86 9.15 15.38 24.95
CA ARG A 86 9.89 14.24 25.48
C ARG A 86 11.40 14.50 25.38
N PRO A 87 12.21 14.09 26.39
CA PRO A 87 13.65 14.17 26.29
C PRO A 87 14.18 13.34 25.12
N ARG A 88 15.25 13.77 24.48
CA ARG A 88 15.93 13.00 23.44
C ARG A 88 16.61 11.78 24.05
N ILE A 89 16.86 10.75 23.24
CA ILE A 89 17.66 9.59 23.65
C ILE A 89 19.12 9.99 23.54
N THR A 90 19.86 9.84 24.63
CA THR A 90 21.29 10.17 24.66
C THR A 90 22.14 8.93 24.37
N PHE A 91 23.41 9.12 23.99
CA PHE A 91 24.39 8.02 23.90
C PHE A 91 24.48 7.23 25.23
N SER A 92 24.41 7.94 26.37
CA SER A 92 24.42 7.32 27.69
C SER A 92 23.15 6.48 27.94
N ASP A 93 21.98 6.92 27.46
CA ASP A 93 20.75 6.12 27.56
C ASP A 93 20.86 4.86 26.71
N ALA A 94 21.27 5.03 25.43
CA ALA A 94 21.44 3.92 24.49
C ALA A 94 22.49 2.91 24.97
N GLY A 95 23.61 3.37 25.49
CA GLY A 95 24.66 2.52 26.07
C GLY A 95 24.16 1.75 27.28
N ALA A 96 23.50 2.42 28.24
CA ALA A 96 22.98 1.76 29.43
C ALA A 96 21.93 0.69 29.13
N VAL A 97 21.09 0.90 28.10
CA VAL A 97 20.12 -0.12 27.65
C VAL A 97 20.85 -1.27 26.94
N ALA A 98 21.81 -0.96 26.06
CA ALA A 98 22.57 -1.99 25.35
C ALA A 98 23.37 -2.89 26.30
N ASP A 99 23.97 -2.32 27.35
CA ASP A 99 24.77 -3.04 28.34
C ASP A 99 23.92 -3.73 29.42
N GLY A 100 22.70 -3.24 29.64
CA GLY A 100 21.80 -3.74 30.71
C GLY A 100 20.85 -4.83 30.29
N ILE A 101 20.68 -5.09 28.99
CA ILE A 101 19.87 -6.21 28.49
C ILE A 101 20.63 -7.52 28.74
N THR A 102 19.95 -8.49 29.37
CA THR A 102 20.55 -9.77 29.77
C THR A 102 20.41 -10.87 28.74
N VAL A 103 19.37 -10.80 27.92
CA VAL A 103 19.14 -11.76 26.83
C VAL A 103 20.10 -11.51 25.65
N PRO A 104 20.43 -12.55 24.87
CA PRO A 104 21.34 -12.41 23.73
C PRO A 104 20.74 -11.51 22.64
N VAL A 105 21.28 -10.31 22.48
CA VAL A 105 20.85 -9.34 21.45
C VAL A 105 22.01 -8.72 20.71
N ILE A 106 21.74 -8.22 19.52
CA ILE A 106 22.64 -7.36 18.77
C ILE A 106 22.07 -5.95 18.81
N THR A 107 22.88 -4.97 19.17
CA THR A 107 22.46 -3.58 19.27
C THR A 107 23.20 -2.69 18.27
N ALA A 108 22.52 -1.67 17.76
CA ALA A 108 23.12 -0.62 16.96
C ALA A 108 22.46 0.73 17.26
N TRP A 109 23.25 1.79 17.16
CA TRP A 109 22.74 3.17 17.20
C TRP A 109 22.42 3.63 15.78
N GLU A 110 21.41 4.47 15.66
CA GLU A 110 20.98 5.07 14.40
C GLU A 110 20.60 6.53 14.63
N SER A 111 21.15 7.40 13.81
CA SER A 111 20.70 8.80 13.69
C SER A 111 20.50 9.11 12.22
N THR A 112 19.38 9.72 11.86
CA THR A 112 18.97 9.89 10.46
C THR A 112 18.51 11.32 10.17
N ASP A 113 18.96 11.86 9.03
CA ASP A 113 18.46 13.11 8.47
C ASP A 113 18.52 13.04 6.93
N ARG A 114 18.04 14.06 6.25
CA ARG A 114 18.13 14.14 4.79
C ARG A 114 18.86 15.39 4.37
N SER A 115 19.82 15.22 3.47
CA SER A 115 20.58 16.33 2.94
C SER A 115 21.09 16.08 1.52
N THR A 116 21.87 17.03 1.02
CA THR A 116 22.52 16.94 -0.28
C THR A 116 23.90 16.32 -0.15
N VAL A 117 24.18 15.36 -1.03
CA VAL A 117 25.50 14.74 -1.17
C VAL A 117 26.13 15.21 -2.48
N GLU A 118 27.39 15.62 -2.41
CA GLU A 118 28.12 16.17 -3.55
C GLU A 118 29.41 15.41 -3.82
N ALA A 119 29.68 15.16 -5.10
CA ALA A 119 30.96 14.62 -5.54
C ALA A 119 31.29 15.13 -6.96
N ARG A 120 32.51 15.61 -7.15
CA ARG A 120 33.03 16.00 -8.47
C ARG A 120 32.12 16.95 -9.26
N GLY A 121 31.50 17.91 -8.61
CA GLY A 121 30.56 18.85 -9.22
C GLY A 121 29.16 18.31 -9.50
N LYS A 122 28.90 17.02 -9.26
CA LYS A 122 27.56 16.44 -9.28
C LYS A 122 26.95 16.51 -7.88
N LYS A 123 25.63 16.79 -7.83
CA LYS A 123 24.86 16.85 -6.59
C LYS A 123 23.69 15.88 -6.64
N MET A 124 23.42 15.26 -5.51
CA MET A 124 22.21 14.46 -5.30
C MET A 124 21.47 15.01 -4.10
N LEU A 125 20.26 15.51 -4.34
CA LEU A 125 19.38 16.06 -3.33
C LEU A 125 18.61 14.95 -2.63
N ASP A 126 18.11 15.22 -1.42
CA ASP A 126 17.22 14.33 -0.67
C ASP A 126 17.82 12.92 -0.49
N VAL A 127 19.08 12.86 -0.09
CA VAL A 127 19.77 11.63 0.27
C VAL A 127 19.60 11.42 1.78
N GLU A 128 19.21 10.21 2.18
CA GLU A 128 19.11 9.83 3.58
C GLU A 128 20.53 9.64 4.15
N LEU A 129 20.86 10.45 5.13
CA LEU A 129 22.11 10.39 5.87
C LEU A 129 21.89 9.53 7.11
N ILE A 130 22.69 8.51 7.29
CA ILE A 130 22.61 7.59 8.43
C ILE A 130 23.94 7.58 9.14
N ALA A 131 23.95 8.02 10.40
CA ALA A 131 25.09 7.82 11.30
C ALA A 131 24.78 6.61 12.20
N ALA A 132 25.58 5.54 12.08
CA ALA A 132 25.29 4.26 12.74
C ALA A 132 26.53 3.57 13.29
N THR A 133 26.33 2.60 14.19
CA THR A 133 27.38 1.69 14.64
C THR A 133 27.56 0.54 13.64
N GLU A 134 28.68 -0.19 13.73
CA GLU A 134 29.07 -1.22 12.76
C GLU A 134 28.05 -2.35 12.62
N ARG A 135 27.32 -2.69 13.70
CA ARG A 135 26.30 -3.75 13.71
C ARG A 135 25.02 -3.38 12.97
N TYR A 136 24.88 -2.12 12.55
CA TYR A 136 23.75 -1.64 11.78
C TYR A 136 23.52 -2.44 10.49
N PHE A 137 24.60 -2.78 9.76
CA PHE A 137 24.53 -3.55 8.53
C PHE A 137 23.96 -4.96 8.77
N ASP A 138 24.38 -5.62 9.87
CA ASP A 138 23.90 -6.95 10.25
C ASP A 138 22.42 -6.93 10.65
N ILE A 139 22.01 -5.91 11.41
CA ILE A 139 20.62 -5.78 11.87
C ILE A 139 19.68 -5.50 10.70
N LYS A 140 20.05 -4.57 9.82
CA LYS A 140 19.25 -4.18 8.64
C LYS A 140 19.46 -5.11 7.45
N ASN A 141 20.29 -6.15 7.58
CA ASN A 141 20.62 -7.09 6.51
C ASN A 141 21.10 -6.39 5.22
N LEU A 142 21.88 -5.32 5.40
CA LEU A 142 22.47 -4.54 4.30
C LEU A 142 23.73 -5.24 3.78
N ARG A 143 23.65 -5.79 2.57
CA ARG A 143 24.81 -6.42 1.93
C ARG A 143 25.65 -5.38 1.21
N ILE A 144 26.97 -5.55 1.26
CA ILE A 144 27.93 -4.72 0.55
C ILE A 144 28.38 -5.47 -0.70
N THR A 145 28.23 -4.84 -1.86
CA THR A 145 28.63 -5.43 -3.15
C THR A 145 30.09 -5.15 -3.45
N GLU A 146 30.56 -3.96 -3.09
CA GLU A 146 31.93 -3.51 -3.34
C GLU A 146 32.51 -2.89 -2.07
N GLY A 147 33.75 -3.22 -1.74
CA GLY A 147 34.42 -2.70 -0.56
C GLY A 147 34.03 -3.41 0.74
N ARG A 148 33.88 -2.65 1.82
CA ARG A 148 33.61 -3.15 3.17
C ARG A 148 32.76 -2.20 4.02
N ALA A 149 32.20 -2.75 5.11
CA ALA A 149 31.65 -1.94 6.20
C ALA A 149 32.77 -1.26 7.01
N PHE A 150 32.38 -0.26 7.78
CA PHE A 150 33.30 0.31 8.76
C PHE A 150 33.43 -0.58 10.00
N THR A 151 34.58 -0.50 10.65
CA THR A 151 34.92 -1.29 11.83
C THR A 151 34.53 -0.57 13.12
N THR A 152 34.47 -1.31 14.24
CA THR A 152 34.26 -0.74 15.59
C THR A 152 35.27 0.36 15.91
N GLN A 153 36.54 0.21 15.46
CA GLN A 153 37.56 1.21 15.67
C GLN A 153 37.27 2.51 14.90
N GLU A 154 36.83 2.40 13.63
CA GLU A 154 36.41 3.56 12.83
C GLU A 154 35.20 4.27 13.43
N VAL A 155 34.26 3.53 14.04
CA VAL A 155 33.16 4.12 14.80
C VAL A 155 33.69 4.89 16.02
N ARG A 156 34.54 4.28 16.85
CA ARG A 156 35.09 4.90 18.07
C ARG A 156 35.94 6.11 17.76
N SER A 157 36.70 6.09 16.69
CA SER A 157 37.57 7.22 16.28
C SER A 157 36.81 8.33 15.55
N GLY A 158 35.53 8.11 15.22
CA GLY A 158 34.78 9.06 14.42
C GLY A 158 35.32 9.24 13.02
N ALA A 159 35.87 8.18 12.41
CA ALA A 159 36.54 8.25 11.11
C ALA A 159 35.58 8.80 10.02
N PRO A 160 36.06 9.75 9.18
CA PRO A 160 35.22 10.30 8.10
C PRO A 160 35.21 9.35 6.87
N VAL A 161 34.68 8.14 7.08
CA VAL A 161 34.47 7.13 6.06
C VAL A 161 32.98 6.93 5.84
N ILE A 162 32.59 6.42 4.64
CA ILE A 162 31.19 6.31 4.28
C ILE A 162 30.94 5.12 3.35
N VAL A 163 29.79 4.48 3.53
CA VAL A 163 29.24 3.46 2.64
C VAL A 163 28.09 4.08 1.87
N LEU A 164 28.09 3.92 0.55
CA LEU A 164 27.08 4.50 -0.35
C LEU A 164 25.98 3.49 -0.65
N GLY A 165 24.74 3.96 -0.72
CA GLY A 165 23.65 3.22 -1.36
C GLY A 165 23.85 3.21 -2.88
N TYR A 166 23.27 2.20 -3.53
CA TYR A 166 23.45 1.94 -4.96
C TYR A 166 23.10 3.15 -5.84
N ASP A 167 21.96 3.81 -5.61
CA ASP A 167 21.53 4.96 -6.41
C ASP A 167 22.47 6.17 -6.25
N VAL A 168 23.04 6.36 -5.05
CA VAL A 168 24.00 7.43 -4.78
C VAL A 168 25.31 7.17 -5.53
N ALA A 169 25.83 5.94 -5.46
CA ALA A 169 27.03 5.54 -6.18
C ALA A 169 26.85 5.71 -7.70
N GLN A 170 25.76 5.24 -8.27
CA GLN A 170 25.45 5.38 -9.69
C GLN A 170 25.29 6.84 -10.11
N LYS A 171 24.59 7.67 -9.32
CA LYS A 171 24.35 9.07 -9.67
C LYS A 171 25.61 9.92 -9.64
N LEU A 172 26.45 9.72 -8.63
CA LEU A 172 27.62 10.56 -8.42
C LEU A 172 28.85 10.09 -9.22
N PHE A 173 29.02 8.78 -9.38
CA PHE A 173 30.22 8.23 -10.02
C PHE A 173 29.97 7.63 -11.41
N ALA A 174 28.72 7.26 -11.75
CA ALA A 174 28.34 6.70 -13.05
C ALA A 174 29.24 5.51 -13.47
N ASP A 175 30.15 5.74 -14.43
CA ASP A 175 31.01 4.70 -15.03
C ASP A 175 32.39 4.59 -14.34
N ARG A 176 32.55 5.12 -13.15
CA ARG A 176 33.82 5.12 -12.42
C ARG A 176 33.71 4.41 -11.10
N ASP A 177 34.77 3.78 -10.69
CA ASP A 177 34.92 3.17 -9.37
C ASP A 177 34.74 4.23 -8.26
N PRO A 178 33.72 4.11 -7.39
CA PRO A 178 33.52 5.00 -6.26
C PRO A 178 34.49 4.77 -5.10
N MET A 179 35.19 3.63 -5.07
CA MET A 179 36.07 3.27 -3.96
C MET A 179 37.22 4.27 -3.77
N GLU A 180 37.52 4.56 -2.50
CA GLU A 180 38.56 5.52 -2.07
C GLU A 180 38.35 6.97 -2.57
N GLN A 181 37.22 7.23 -3.28
CA GLN A 181 36.87 8.59 -3.72
C GLN A 181 36.32 9.42 -2.56
N ARG A 182 36.38 10.74 -2.72
CA ARG A 182 35.84 11.68 -1.73
C ARG A 182 34.47 12.20 -2.16
N ILE A 183 33.54 12.21 -1.22
CA ILE A 183 32.27 12.91 -1.34
C ILE A 183 32.18 13.99 -0.27
N HIS A 184 31.29 14.97 -0.46
CA HIS A 184 31.07 16.04 0.51
C HIS A 184 29.63 16.03 0.98
N ILE A 185 29.44 16.15 2.29
CA ILE A 185 28.16 16.26 2.95
C ILE A 185 28.24 17.42 3.93
N GLY A 186 27.39 18.43 3.75
CA GLY A 186 27.47 19.65 4.59
C GLY A 186 28.85 20.35 4.53
N GLY A 187 29.57 20.23 3.39
CA GLY A 187 30.93 20.76 3.23
C GLY A 187 32.05 19.87 3.78
N LEU A 188 31.72 18.82 4.54
CA LEU A 188 32.71 17.90 5.14
C LEU A 188 33.05 16.76 4.18
N PRO A 189 34.37 16.44 4.00
CA PRO A 189 34.79 15.35 3.11
C PRO A 189 34.71 13.99 3.79
N TYR A 190 34.15 12.99 3.08
CA TYR A 190 34.13 11.59 3.48
C TYR A 190 34.78 10.72 2.41
N ARG A 191 35.53 9.71 2.84
CA ARG A 191 36.12 8.71 1.97
C ARG A 191 35.18 7.53 1.80
N VAL A 192 34.86 7.17 0.56
CA VAL A 192 34.00 6.02 0.24
C VAL A 192 34.78 4.72 0.47
N ILE A 193 34.23 3.83 1.29
CA ILE A 193 34.85 2.53 1.64
C ILE A 193 34.00 1.34 1.21
N GLY A 194 32.76 1.56 0.77
CA GLY A 194 31.88 0.49 0.31
C GLY A 194 30.66 1.01 -0.42
N VAL A 195 30.05 0.11 -1.17
CA VAL A 195 28.77 0.32 -1.87
C VAL A 195 27.80 -0.81 -1.52
N LEU A 196 26.57 -0.44 -1.16
CA LEU A 196 25.53 -1.39 -0.82
C LEU A 196 24.96 -2.07 -2.06
N GLU A 197 24.51 -3.32 -1.89
CA GLU A 197 23.72 -4.04 -2.87
C GLU A 197 22.41 -3.30 -3.12
N ARG A 198 21.95 -3.32 -4.38
CA ARG A 198 20.70 -2.69 -4.79
C ARG A 198 19.51 -3.31 -4.09
N GLN A 199 18.80 -2.53 -3.27
CA GLN A 199 17.56 -2.95 -2.60
C GLN A 199 16.30 -2.66 -3.43
N GLY A 200 16.38 -1.67 -4.32
CA GLY A 200 15.32 -1.29 -5.23
C GLY A 200 14.43 -0.16 -4.70
N LYS A 201 13.18 -0.15 -5.15
CA LYS A 201 12.22 0.91 -4.81
C LYS A 201 11.05 0.35 -4.01
N LEU A 202 10.59 1.12 -3.03
CA LEU A 202 9.44 0.86 -2.21
C LEU A 202 8.36 1.91 -2.51
N LEU A 203 7.23 1.51 -3.09
CA LEU A 203 6.13 2.44 -3.44
C LEU A 203 6.60 3.69 -4.21
N GLY A 204 7.64 3.55 -5.06
CA GLY A 204 8.23 4.67 -5.79
C GLY A 204 9.40 5.39 -5.10
N PHE A 205 9.57 5.20 -3.81
CA PHE A 205 10.71 5.72 -3.05
C PHE A 205 11.90 4.78 -3.19
N SER A 206 13.06 5.30 -3.54
CA SER A 206 14.29 4.50 -3.60
C SER A 206 14.77 4.18 -2.19
N LEU A 207 14.99 2.88 -1.91
CA LEU A 207 15.67 2.40 -0.70
C LEU A 207 17.19 2.50 -0.84
N ASP A 208 17.68 2.84 -2.03
CA ASP A 208 19.09 2.92 -2.37
C ASP A 208 19.65 4.35 -2.31
N ARG A 209 18.77 5.34 -1.97
CA ARG A 209 19.14 6.75 -1.86
C ARG A 209 19.57 7.09 -0.44
N LEU A 210 20.58 6.40 0.04
CA LEU A 210 21.10 6.58 1.40
C LEU A 210 22.63 6.55 1.42
N VAL A 211 23.18 7.05 2.49
CA VAL A 211 24.61 6.90 2.84
C VAL A 211 24.74 6.58 4.31
N VAL A 212 25.69 5.71 4.67
CA VAL A 212 25.90 5.28 6.04
C VAL A 212 27.31 5.62 6.47
N ALA A 213 27.46 6.39 7.54
CA ALA A 213 28.74 6.74 8.15
C ALA A 213 28.81 6.28 9.61
N PRO A 214 30.00 6.20 10.23
CA PRO A 214 30.14 5.86 11.63
C PRO A 214 29.38 6.81 12.57
N ALA A 215 28.75 6.26 13.61
CA ALA A 215 27.90 6.98 14.56
C ALA A 215 28.58 8.16 15.27
N LEU A 216 29.90 8.12 15.43
CA LEU A 216 30.68 9.21 16.05
C LEU A 216 31.46 10.05 15.03
N SER A 217 31.20 9.86 13.73
CA SER A 217 31.79 10.68 12.66
C SER A 217 31.20 12.10 12.65
N PRO A 218 31.82 13.06 11.98
CA PRO A 218 31.28 14.42 11.86
C PRO A 218 29.86 14.49 11.26
N LEU A 219 29.36 13.42 10.61
CA LEU A 219 27.99 13.30 10.12
C LEU A 219 26.99 13.40 11.27
N GLN A 220 27.32 12.85 12.41
CA GLN A 220 26.46 12.88 13.60
C GLN A 220 26.09 14.30 14.02
N ASP A 221 27.05 15.23 13.95
CA ASP A 221 26.83 16.63 14.32
C ASP A 221 25.98 17.40 13.29
N LEU A 222 25.88 16.89 12.04
CA LEU A 222 24.99 17.40 11.02
C LEU A 222 23.57 16.89 11.20
N VAL A 223 23.42 15.66 11.72
CA VAL A 223 22.13 14.97 11.86
C VAL A 223 21.47 15.32 13.19
N ASN A 224 22.21 15.28 14.29
CA ASN A 224 21.70 15.50 15.65
C ASN A 224 22.65 16.38 16.48
N PRO A 225 22.15 17.03 17.53
CA PRO A 225 23.01 17.64 18.54
C PRO A 225 23.98 16.62 19.16
N PRO A 226 25.16 17.07 19.61
CA PRO A 226 26.15 16.19 20.23
C PRO A 226 25.57 15.35 21.39
N GLY A 227 25.93 14.07 21.42
CA GLY A 227 25.53 13.16 22.49
C GLY A 227 24.12 12.60 22.39
N VAL A 228 23.40 12.81 21.29
CA VAL A 228 22.02 12.36 21.05
C VAL A 228 21.97 11.35 19.90
N VAL A 229 21.14 10.33 20.03
CA VAL A 229 20.77 9.40 18.95
C VAL A 229 19.26 9.45 18.69
N ASP A 230 18.86 9.14 17.46
CA ASP A 230 17.44 9.02 17.13
C ASP A 230 16.87 7.69 17.62
N ALA A 231 17.65 6.62 17.51
CA ALA A 231 17.23 5.30 17.95
C ALA A 231 18.39 4.43 18.44
N LEU A 232 18.11 3.60 19.44
CA LEU A 232 18.82 2.35 19.66
C LEU A 232 18.01 1.24 19.03
N ILE A 233 18.61 0.50 18.12
CA ILE A 233 18.03 -0.67 17.49
C ILE A 233 18.52 -1.89 18.24
N VAL A 234 17.59 -2.77 18.62
CA VAL A 234 17.88 -4.02 19.32
C VAL A 234 17.27 -5.18 18.51
N LYS A 235 18.10 -6.14 18.13
CA LYS A 235 17.70 -7.35 17.41
C LYS A 235 17.97 -8.57 18.25
N ALA A 236 16.94 -9.36 18.51
CA ALA A 236 17.03 -10.64 19.18
C ALA A 236 16.99 -11.81 18.21
N THR A 237 17.31 -13.01 18.69
CA THR A 237 17.29 -14.23 17.90
C THR A 237 15.85 -14.73 17.69
N THR A 238 15.05 -14.70 18.76
CA THR A 238 13.65 -15.14 18.74
C THR A 238 12.71 -13.98 19.08
N ILE A 239 11.41 -14.16 18.85
CA ILE A 239 10.38 -13.17 19.20
C ILE A 239 10.19 -13.09 20.73
N GLU A 240 10.40 -14.20 21.42
CA GLU A 240 10.35 -14.29 22.88
C GLU A 240 11.49 -13.47 23.49
N ASP A 241 12.73 -13.70 23.06
CA ASP A 241 13.90 -12.91 23.49
C ASP A 241 13.71 -11.41 23.19
N MET A 242 13.10 -11.08 22.05
CA MET A 242 12.81 -9.68 21.72
C MET A 242 11.84 -9.05 22.72
N ARG A 243 10.79 -9.76 23.10
CA ARG A 243 9.82 -9.24 24.08
C ARG A 243 10.44 -9.10 25.47
N GLU A 244 11.28 -10.04 25.87
CA GLU A 244 12.02 -9.98 27.12
C GLU A 244 13.01 -8.80 27.10
N ALA A 245 13.83 -8.68 26.06
CA ALA A 245 14.75 -7.55 25.88
C ALA A 245 14.01 -6.19 25.87
N MET A 246 12.80 -6.15 25.29
CA MET A 246 11.98 -4.94 25.27
C MET A 246 11.47 -4.57 26.67
N SER A 247 11.07 -5.57 27.47
CA SER A 247 10.67 -5.35 28.86
C SER A 247 11.84 -4.89 29.73
N GLU A 248 13.03 -5.47 29.56
CA GLU A 248 14.26 -5.04 30.23
C GLU A 248 14.63 -3.60 29.83
N ALA A 249 14.60 -3.28 28.53
CA ALA A 249 14.88 -1.95 28.01
C ALA A 249 13.90 -0.90 28.58
N GLU A 250 12.62 -1.25 28.69
CA GLU A 250 11.61 -0.40 29.34
C GLU A 250 11.97 -0.14 30.80
N GLY A 251 12.27 -1.19 31.58
CA GLY A 251 12.65 -1.10 32.99
C GLY A 251 13.88 -0.22 33.20
N ILE A 252 14.93 -0.42 32.39
CA ILE A 252 16.16 0.37 32.43
C ILE A 252 15.87 1.84 32.13
N MET A 253 15.11 2.13 31.07
CA MET A 253 14.77 3.49 30.68
C MET A 253 13.88 4.19 31.72
N ARG A 254 12.88 3.50 32.28
CA ARG A 254 12.04 4.04 33.35
C ARG A 254 12.87 4.39 34.59
N GLY A 255 13.81 3.52 34.96
CA GLY A 255 14.75 3.79 36.07
C GLY A 255 15.62 5.02 35.81
N ARG A 256 16.24 5.10 34.63
CA ARG A 256 17.11 6.23 34.24
C ARG A 256 16.36 7.56 34.14
N ARG A 257 15.09 7.52 33.70
CA ARG A 257 14.22 8.69 33.57
C ARG A 257 13.47 9.03 34.87
N HIS A 258 13.69 8.27 35.95
CA HIS A 258 13.02 8.42 37.25
C HIS A 258 11.50 8.46 37.14
N LEU A 259 10.93 7.63 36.24
CA LEU A 259 9.49 7.56 36.00
C LEU A 259 8.80 6.78 37.13
N ARG A 260 7.70 7.33 37.65
CA ARG A 260 6.87 6.65 38.64
C ARG A 260 6.09 5.49 38.01
N PRO A 261 5.69 4.45 38.75
CA PRO A 261 4.99 3.28 38.22
C PRO A 261 3.72 3.59 37.38
N ARG A 262 3.01 4.67 37.74
CA ARG A 262 1.79 5.12 37.03
C ARG A 262 2.02 6.21 35.99
N GLN A 263 3.25 6.62 35.82
CA GLN A 263 3.59 7.66 34.83
C GLN A 263 3.82 7.05 33.47
N ASP A 264 3.25 7.67 32.44
CA ASP A 264 3.45 7.26 31.05
C ASP A 264 4.92 7.39 30.62
N ASP A 265 5.35 6.52 29.73
CA ASP A 265 6.70 6.56 29.19
C ASP A 265 6.95 7.81 28.35
N ASN A 266 8.10 8.41 28.59
CA ASN A 266 8.59 9.55 27.83
C ASN A 266 9.57 9.15 26.71
N PHE A 267 9.53 7.90 26.33
CA PHE A 267 10.20 7.28 25.19
C PHE A 267 9.21 6.36 24.45
N ALA A 268 9.63 5.73 23.37
CA ALA A 268 8.83 4.76 22.63
C ALA A 268 9.67 3.52 22.32
N LEU A 269 9.06 2.35 22.48
CA LEU A 269 9.56 1.07 21.99
C LEU A 269 8.72 0.67 20.79
N GLU A 270 9.32 0.67 19.60
CA GLU A 270 8.65 0.44 18.32
C GLU A 270 9.13 -0.86 17.70
N THR A 271 8.20 -1.75 17.38
CA THR A 271 8.47 -3.05 16.74
C THR A 271 7.95 -3.08 15.30
N SER A 272 8.36 -4.09 14.54
CA SER A 272 7.76 -4.37 13.22
C SER A 272 6.26 -4.65 13.31
N GLU A 273 5.80 -5.21 14.44
CA GLU A 273 4.38 -5.45 14.70
C GLU A 273 3.59 -4.13 14.78
N GLY A 274 4.18 -3.07 15.34
CA GLY A 274 3.58 -1.72 15.32
C GLY A 274 3.36 -1.18 13.92
N VAL A 275 4.31 -1.42 13.01
CA VAL A 275 4.18 -1.06 11.59
C VAL A 275 3.06 -1.84 10.91
N LEU A 276 2.98 -3.15 11.17
CA LEU A 276 1.91 -4.00 10.63
C LEU A 276 0.54 -3.60 11.17
N THR A 277 0.44 -3.24 12.45
CA THR A 277 -0.81 -2.75 13.07
C THR A 277 -1.24 -1.42 12.47
N PHE A 278 -0.31 -0.50 12.26
CA PHE A 278 -0.57 0.76 11.54
C PHE A 278 -1.11 0.48 10.12
N TRP A 279 -0.46 -0.42 9.38
CA TRP A 279 -0.89 -0.82 8.05
C TRP A 279 -2.29 -1.45 8.06
N ALA A 280 -2.57 -2.36 9.01
CA ALA A 280 -3.89 -2.96 9.17
C ALA A 280 -4.99 -1.90 9.41
N GLY A 281 -4.67 -0.82 10.13
CA GLY A 281 -5.55 0.34 10.28
C GLY A 281 -5.87 1.04 8.96
N ILE A 282 -4.85 1.33 8.14
CA ILE A 282 -5.02 1.90 6.79
C ILE A 282 -5.82 0.96 5.90
N GLN A 283 -5.48 -0.33 5.90
CA GLN A 283 -6.17 -1.34 5.11
C GLN A 283 -7.67 -1.39 5.45
N ARG A 284 -8.03 -1.33 6.74
CA ARG A 284 -9.43 -1.28 7.19
C ARG A 284 -10.17 -0.10 6.59
N ILE A 285 -9.57 1.08 6.55
CA ILE A 285 -10.15 2.29 5.95
C ILE A 285 -10.35 2.09 4.45
N LEU A 286 -9.36 1.55 3.74
CA LEU A 286 -9.44 1.29 2.31
C LEU A 286 -10.51 0.24 1.97
N VAL A 287 -10.66 -0.79 2.79
CA VAL A 287 -11.70 -1.84 2.63
C VAL A 287 -13.11 -1.30 2.91
N ILE A 288 -13.27 -0.25 3.71
CA ILE A 288 -14.58 0.38 3.95
C ILE A 288 -14.91 1.40 2.85
N ILE A 289 -13.98 2.29 2.53
CA ILE A 289 -14.21 3.39 1.56
C ILE A 289 -14.26 2.85 0.12
N GLY A 290 -13.41 1.89 -0.23
CA GLY A 290 -13.35 1.34 -1.58
C GLY A 290 -14.69 0.78 -2.08
N PRO A 291 -15.33 -0.15 -1.37
CA PRO A 291 -16.68 -0.65 -1.74
C PRO A 291 -17.73 0.45 -1.78
N GLY A 292 -17.64 1.48 -0.93
CA GLY A 292 -18.57 2.61 -0.96
C GLY A 292 -18.54 3.37 -2.30
N LEU A 293 -17.34 3.72 -2.78
CA LEU A 293 -17.16 4.38 -4.08
C LEU A 293 -17.60 3.49 -5.26
N VAL A 294 -17.27 2.20 -5.21
CA VAL A 294 -17.71 1.22 -6.20
C VAL A 294 -19.23 1.10 -6.17
N GLY A 295 -19.85 1.06 -4.99
CA GLY A 295 -21.30 0.99 -4.81
C GLY A 295 -22.01 2.15 -5.49
N VAL A 296 -21.53 3.38 -5.35
CA VAL A 296 -22.08 4.55 -6.03
C VAL A 296 -22.04 4.39 -7.55
N SER A 297 -20.89 3.97 -8.11
CA SER A 297 -20.74 3.74 -9.57
C SER A 297 -21.68 2.64 -10.07
N LEU A 298 -21.85 1.56 -9.31
CA LEU A 298 -22.74 0.45 -9.67
C LEU A 298 -24.21 0.84 -9.56
N VAL A 299 -24.60 1.67 -8.60
CA VAL A 299 -25.97 2.22 -8.50
C VAL A 299 -26.29 3.09 -9.71
N VAL A 300 -25.36 3.99 -10.11
CA VAL A 300 -25.54 4.79 -11.32
C VAL A 300 -25.67 3.90 -12.55
N GLY A 301 -24.80 2.88 -12.70
CA GLY A 301 -24.89 1.89 -13.79
C GLY A 301 -26.22 1.13 -13.77
N GLY A 302 -26.70 0.74 -12.60
CA GLY A 302 -28.00 0.09 -12.42
C GLY A 302 -29.19 0.97 -12.84
N ILE A 303 -29.16 2.27 -12.48
CA ILE A 303 -30.19 3.22 -12.92
C ILE A 303 -30.22 3.37 -14.45
N VAL A 304 -29.04 3.40 -15.07
CA VAL A 304 -28.94 3.46 -16.54
C VAL A 304 -29.54 2.20 -17.18
N ILE A 305 -29.20 1.00 -16.66
CA ILE A 305 -29.80 -0.27 -17.12
C ILE A 305 -31.31 -0.24 -16.95
N MET A 306 -31.81 0.17 -15.78
CA MET A 306 -33.24 0.27 -15.48
C MET A 306 -33.96 1.18 -16.50
N ASN A 307 -33.43 2.36 -16.79
CA ASN A 307 -34.02 3.32 -17.71
C ASN A 307 -34.04 2.78 -19.16
N ILE A 308 -32.97 2.12 -19.58
CA ILE A 308 -32.92 1.51 -20.93
C ILE A 308 -33.92 0.34 -21.05
N MET A 309 -34.02 -0.48 -20.01
CA MET A 309 -34.98 -1.57 -19.96
C MET A 309 -36.43 -1.06 -19.95
N LEU A 310 -36.73 0.06 -19.26
CA LEU A 310 -38.05 0.69 -19.30
C LEU A 310 -38.39 1.19 -20.70
N MET A 311 -37.41 1.77 -21.41
CA MET A 311 -37.58 2.19 -22.81
C MET A 311 -37.80 0.98 -23.73
N ALA A 312 -37.05 -0.10 -23.55
CA ALA A 312 -37.20 -1.33 -24.30
C ALA A 312 -38.58 -1.97 -24.09
N VAL A 313 -39.11 -1.93 -22.86
CA VAL A 313 -40.47 -2.39 -22.56
C VAL A 313 -41.51 -1.54 -23.29
N ALA A 314 -41.36 -0.21 -23.30
CA ALA A 314 -42.25 0.70 -24.01
C ALA A 314 -42.23 0.47 -25.53
N GLU A 315 -41.07 0.32 -26.15
CA GLU A 315 -40.90 0.05 -27.59
C GLU A 315 -41.49 -1.31 -27.99
N ARG A 316 -41.49 -2.31 -27.09
CA ARG A 316 -41.97 -3.70 -27.36
C ARG A 316 -43.31 -3.99 -26.73
N THR A 317 -44.10 -2.98 -26.34
CA THR A 317 -45.37 -3.16 -25.66
C THR A 317 -46.31 -4.05 -26.45
N ARG A 318 -46.45 -3.85 -27.78
CA ARG A 318 -47.29 -4.67 -28.68
C ARG A 318 -46.84 -6.13 -28.78
N GLU A 319 -45.53 -6.37 -28.85
CA GLU A 319 -44.97 -7.73 -28.86
C GLU A 319 -45.24 -8.48 -27.57
N ILE A 320 -45.10 -7.79 -26.41
CA ILE A 320 -45.43 -8.34 -25.08
C ILE A 320 -46.92 -8.66 -25.01
N GLY A 321 -47.77 -7.76 -25.49
CA GLY A 321 -49.24 -7.97 -25.57
C GLY A 321 -49.59 -9.20 -26.40
N LEU A 322 -48.98 -9.38 -27.58
CA LEU A 322 -49.19 -10.54 -28.45
C LEU A 322 -48.77 -11.85 -27.77
N ARG A 323 -47.61 -11.89 -27.11
CA ARG A 323 -47.15 -13.09 -26.37
C ARG A 323 -48.10 -13.46 -25.25
N LYS A 324 -48.63 -12.49 -24.54
CA LYS A 324 -49.60 -12.71 -23.47
C LYS A 324 -50.95 -13.17 -23.98
N SER A 325 -51.41 -12.67 -25.13
CA SER A 325 -52.65 -13.14 -25.77
C SER A 325 -52.54 -14.57 -26.29
N LEU A 326 -51.32 -15.02 -26.63
CA LEU A 326 -51.00 -16.40 -26.99
C LEU A 326 -50.75 -17.32 -25.78
N GLY A 327 -50.98 -16.84 -24.53
CA GLY A 327 -50.95 -17.66 -23.33
C GLY A 327 -49.65 -17.59 -22.51
N ALA A 328 -48.72 -16.67 -22.81
CA ALA A 328 -47.50 -16.49 -22.00
C ALA A 328 -47.88 -16.03 -20.57
N ARG A 329 -47.34 -16.72 -19.57
CA ARG A 329 -47.55 -16.40 -18.14
C ARG A 329 -46.75 -15.15 -17.75
N ARG A 330 -47.23 -14.43 -16.73
CA ARG A 330 -46.49 -13.28 -16.16
C ARG A 330 -45.04 -13.61 -15.80
N GLN A 331 -44.83 -14.81 -15.27
CA GLN A 331 -43.50 -15.28 -14.88
C GLN A 331 -42.54 -15.46 -16.10
N ASP A 332 -43.08 -15.82 -17.26
CA ASP A 332 -42.28 -16.03 -18.48
C ASP A 332 -41.76 -14.71 -18.99
N ILE A 333 -42.59 -13.67 -19.03
CA ILE A 333 -42.20 -12.31 -19.39
C ILE A 333 -41.20 -11.75 -18.39
N LEU A 334 -41.46 -11.91 -17.08
CA LEU A 334 -40.56 -11.45 -16.03
C LEU A 334 -39.19 -12.09 -16.14
N ARG A 335 -39.12 -13.42 -16.27
CA ARG A 335 -37.86 -14.16 -16.44
C ARG A 335 -37.11 -13.75 -17.70
N GLN A 336 -37.79 -13.49 -18.79
CA GLN A 336 -37.18 -13.06 -20.04
C GLN A 336 -36.47 -11.71 -19.89
N PHE A 337 -37.19 -10.67 -19.40
CA PHE A 337 -36.62 -9.33 -19.23
C PHE A 337 -35.55 -9.30 -18.16
N LEU A 338 -35.69 -10.10 -17.10
CA LEU A 338 -34.65 -10.21 -16.06
C LEU A 338 -33.38 -10.88 -16.60
N ALA A 339 -33.51 -11.93 -17.40
CA ALA A 339 -32.39 -12.59 -18.05
C ALA A 339 -31.66 -11.63 -19.03
N GLU A 340 -32.44 -10.81 -19.76
CA GLU A 340 -31.90 -9.79 -20.68
C GLU A 340 -31.09 -8.74 -19.94
N ALA A 341 -31.60 -8.16 -18.84
CA ALA A 341 -30.90 -7.20 -18.00
C ALA A 341 -29.64 -7.79 -17.39
N THR A 342 -29.74 -9.03 -16.87
CA THR A 342 -28.61 -9.74 -16.28
C THR A 342 -27.54 -10.04 -17.32
N ALA A 343 -27.90 -10.46 -18.53
CA ALA A 343 -26.96 -10.74 -19.60
C ALA A 343 -26.20 -9.47 -20.04
N ILE A 344 -26.90 -8.33 -20.19
CA ILE A 344 -26.27 -7.03 -20.51
C ILE A 344 -25.26 -6.66 -19.42
N ALA A 345 -25.66 -6.72 -18.15
CA ALA A 345 -24.79 -6.40 -17.03
C ALA A 345 -23.59 -7.34 -16.91
N THR A 346 -23.78 -8.65 -17.18
CA THR A 346 -22.68 -9.63 -17.19
C THR A 346 -21.69 -9.37 -18.32
N VAL A 347 -22.15 -8.99 -19.49
CA VAL A 347 -21.27 -8.58 -20.61
C VAL A 347 -20.50 -7.33 -20.22
N GLY A 348 -21.18 -6.30 -19.67
CA GLY A 348 -20.51 -5.09 -19.17
C GLY A 348 -19.47 -5.37 -18.12
N SER A 349 -19.77 -6.27 -17.16
CA SER A 349 -18.82 -6.66 -16.13
C SER A 349 -17.65 -7.47 -16.66
N ALA A 350 -17.86 -8.36 -17.63
CA ALA A 350 -16.77 -9.09 -18.27
C ALA A 350 -15.78 -8.16 -18.98
N PHE A 351 -16.28 -7.16 -19.71
CA PHE A 351 -15.44 -6.11 -20.29
C PHE A 351 -14.76 -5.28 -19.20
N GLY A 352 -15.47 -4.93 -18.12
CA GLY A 352 -14.93 -4.20 -16.98
C GLY A 352 -13.80 -4.97 -16.28
N VAL A 353 -13.98 -6.27 -16.09
CA VAL A 353 -12.95 -7.16 -15.55
C VAL A 353 -11.74 -7.20 -16.47
N ALA A 354 -11.94 -7.48 -17.76
CA ALA A 354 -10.85 -7.58 -18.74
C ALA A 354 -10.02 -6.27 -18.79
N PHE A 355 -10.70 -5.14 -18.84
CA PHE A 355 -10.05 -3.82 -18.85
C PHE A 355 -9.39 -3.49 -17.52
N GLY A 356 -10.03 -3.81 -16.39
CA GLY A 356 -9.51 -3.61 -15.05
C GLY A 356 -8.25 -4.45 -14.78
N VAL A 357 -8.22 -5.70 -15.26
CA VAL A 357 -7.02 -6.55 -15.23
C VAL A 357 -5.91 -5.97 -16.09
N GLY A 358 -6.22 -5.57 -17.31
CA GLY A 358 -5.24 -4.96 -18.23
C GLY A 358 -4.65 -3.68 -17.64
N LEU A 359 -5.48 -2.82 -17.05
CA LEU A 359 -5.03 -1.58 -16.43
C LEU A 359 -4.24 -1.84 -15.12
N SER A 360 -4.61 -2.85 -14.35
CA SER A 360 -3.84 -3.27 -13.16
C SER A 360 -2.43 -3.77 -13.54
N VAL A 361 -2.31 -4.52 -14.61
CA VAL A 361 -1.01 -4.97 -15.16
C VAL A 361 -0.19 -3.77 -15.64
N LEU A 362 -0.83 -2.83 -16.33
CA LEU A 362 -0.17 -1.60 -16.80
C LEU A 362 0.32 -0.74 -15.65
N VAL A 363 -0.52 -0.56 -14.60
CA VAL A 363 -0.14 0.18 -13.38
C VAL A 363 1.06 -0.48 -12.71
N ASN A 364 1.05 -1.81 -12.57
CA ASN A 364 2.19 -2.54 -11.99
C ASN A 364 3.47 -2.43 -12.82
N ALA A 365 3.37 -2.33 -14.16
CA ALA A 365 4.52 -2.19 -15.05
C ALA A 365 5.04 -0.74 -15.15
N ALA A 366 4.13 0.23 -15.18
CA ALA A 366 4.45 1.64 -15.38
C ALA A 366 4.73 2.42 -14.10
N THR A 367 4.25 1.93 -12.97
CA THR A 367 4.40 2.58 -11.66
C THR A 367 5.06 1.65 -10.66
N ALA A 368 5.52 2.23 -9.55
CA ALA A 368 6.06 1.44 -8.43
C ALA A 368 4.98 0.88 -7.49
N LEU A 369 3.69 1.04 -7.85
CA LEU A 369 2.58 0.50 -7.06
C LEU A 369 2.41 -0.99 -7.36
N PRO A 370 2.53 -1.87 -6.36
CA PRO A 370 2.32 -3.29 -6.55
C PRO A 370 0.82 -3.56 -6.73
N ALA A 371 0.37 -3.69 -7.98
CA ALA A 371 -1.00 -4.10 -8.29
C ALA A 371 -1.02 -5.59 -8.64
N ARG A 372 -1.56 -6.42 -7.74
CA ARG A 372 -1.71 -7.86 -7.96
C ARG A 372 -3.17 -8.24 -8.09
N VAL A 373 -3.56 -8.68 -9.29
CA VAL A 373 -4.89 -9.20 -9.55
C VAL A 373 -5.06 -10.55 -8.86
N SER A 374 -6.11 -10.68 -8.06
CA SER A 374 -6.50 -11.94 -7.41
C SER A 374 -7.61 -12.63 -8.23
N PRO A 375 -7.59 -13.97 -8.39
CA PRO A 375 -8.71 -14.69 -9.00
C PRO A 375 -10.05 -14.41 -8.30
N THR A 376 -10.02 -14.20 -6.98
CA THR A 376 -11.21 -13.84 -6.20
C THR A 376 -11.82 -12.50 -6.61
N SER A 377 -10.99 -11.50 -6.96
CA SER A 377 -11.50 -10.21 -7.42
C SER A 377 -12.21 -10.31 -8.78
N ILE A 378 -11.72 -11.15 -9.67
CA ILE A 378 -12.33 -11.43 -10.98
C ILE A 378 -13.72 -12.03 -10.80
N VAL A 379 -13.82 -13.08 -9.99
CA VAL A 379 -15.10 -13.77 -9.70
C VAL A 379 -16.08 -12.81 -9.03
N LEU A 380 -15.65 -12.06 -8.03
CA LEU A 380 -16.47 -11.05 -7.36
C LEU A 380 -16.96 -9.97 -8.32
N GLY A 381 -16.11 -9.48 -9.21
CA GLY A 381 -16.48 -8.46 -10.21
C GLY A 381 -17.63 -8.94 -11.12
N VAL A 382 -17.56 -10.19 -11.59
CA VAL A 382 -18.62 -10.78 -12.43
C VAL A 382 -19.91 -11.00 -11.62
N ILE A 383 -19.83 -11.54 -10.40
CA ILE A 383 -20.98 -11.79 -9.52
C ILE A 383 -21.70 -10.46 -9.18
N ILE A 384 -20.94 -9.45 -8.77
CA ILE A 384 -21.47 -8.13 -8.43
C ILE A 384 -22.12 -7.48 -9.66
N GLY A 385 -21.47 -7.53 -10.83
CA GLY A 385 -22.03 -6.98 -12.05
C GLY A 385 -23.33 -7.68 -12.48
N ALA A 386 -23.37 -9.01 -12.42
CA ALA A 386 -24.60 -9.78 -12.67
C ALA A 386 -25.70 -9.42 -11.65
N GLY A 387 -25.36 -9.29 -10.36
CA GLY A 387 -26.26 -8.87 -9.30
C GLY A 387 -26.88 -7.49 -9.54
N VAL A 388 -26.09 -6.53 -10.02
CA VAL A 388 -26.60 -5.20 -10.42
C VAL A 388 -27.62 -5.33 -11.55
N GLY A 389 -27.34 -6.17 -12.55
CA GLY A 389 -28.29 -6.45 -13.66
C GLY A 389 -29.62 -7.02 -13.16
N ILE A 390 -29.58 -7.96 -12.20
CA ILE A 390 -30.78 -8.53 -11.59
C ILE A 390 -31.56 -7.44 -10.86
N VAL A 391 -30.93 -6.71 -9.95
CA VAL A 391 -31.59 -5.68 -9.13
C VAL A 391 -32.20 -4.58 -10.01
N ALA A 392 -31.43 -4.07 -10.97
CA ALA A 392 -31.85 -3.02 -11.90
C ALA A 392 -32.97 -3.49 -12.85
N GLY A 393 -32.96 -4.78 -13.22
CA GLY A 393 -33.94 -5.40 -14.11
C GLY A 393 -35.28 -5.75 -13.47
N VAL A 394 -35.35 -5.90 -12.13
CA VAL A 394 -36.59 -6.32 -11.44
C VAL A 394 -37.78 -5.38 -11.72
N TYR A 395 -37.54 -4.07 -11.58
CA TYR A 395 -38.63 -3.09 -11.77
C TYR A 395 -39.15 -3.05 -13.21
N PRO A 396 -38.33 -2.89 -14.28
CA PRO A 396 -38.81 -2.94 -15.68
C PRO A 396 -39.45 -4.27 -16.05
N ALA A 397 -38.84 -5.40 -15.64
CA ALA A 397 -39.40 -6.73 -15.91
C ALA A 397 -40.76 -6.94 -15.25
N SER A 398 -40.93 -6.45 -14.01
CA SER A 398 -42.21 -6.47 -13.31
C SER A 398 -43.29 -5.63 -14.03
N ARG A 399 -42.89 -4.46 -14.53
CA ARG A 399 -43.78 -3.58 -15.30
C ARG A 399 -44.23 -4.24 -16.61
N ALA A 400 -43.28 -4.84 -17.35
CA ALA A 400 -43.55 -5.60 -18.57
C ALA A 400 -44.54 -6.78 -18.29
N ALA A 401 -44.31 -7.52 -17.20
CA ALA A 401 -45.11 -8.65 -16.79
C ALA A 401 -46.58 -8.27 -16.40
N ARG A 402 -46.80 -7.03 -16.00
CA ARG A 402 -48.13 -6.51 -15.59
C ARG A 402 -48.93 -5.85 -16.72
N LEU A 403 -48.35 -5.67 -17.93
CA LEU A 403 -49.05 -5.08 -19.06
C LEU A 403 -50.33 -5.88 -19.38
N ASP A 404 -51.44 -5.18 -19.63
CA ASP A 404 -52.66 -5.78 -20.08
C ASP A 404 -52.60 -6.05 -21.60
N PRO A 405 -52.89 -7.29 -22.07
CA PRO A 405 -52.84 -7.63 -23.48
C PRO A 405 -53.74 -6.77 -24.37
N ILE A 406 -54.93 -6.41 -23.86
CA ILE A 406 -55.92 -5.66 -24.63
C ILE A 406 -55.45 -4.22 -24.87
N THR A 407 -54.98 -3.58 -23.82
CA THR A 407 -54.44 -2.21 -23.89
C THR A 407 -53.14 -2.16 -24.68
N ALA A 408 -52.31 -3.19 -24.56
CA ALA A 408 -51.03 -3.28 -25.29
C ALA A 408 -51.18 -3.43 -26.82
N LEU A 409 -52.23 -4.11 -27.29
CA LEU A 409 -52.54 -4.28 -28.70
C LEU A 409 -53.31 -3.09 -29.32
N ARG A 410 -53.87 -2.21 -28.48
CA ARG A 410 -54.66 -1.04 -28.90
C ARG A 410 -53.86 0.24 -29.02
N GLN A 411 -52.61 0.25 -28.53
CA GLN A 411 -51.70 1.38 -28.66
C GLN A 411 -51.16 1.40 -30.13
N GLU A 412 -51.49 2.46 -30.86
CA GLU A 412 -50.89 2.80 -32.16
C GLU A 412 -49.46 3.31 -32.01
#